data_414c369c31b46e4d2f5aaf5dc6b9712a
#
_entry.id   414c369c31b46e4d2f5aaf5dc6b9712a
#
_cell.length_a   1.000
_cell.length_b   1.000
_cell.length_c   1.000
_cell.angle_alpha   90.00
_cell.angle_beta   90.00
_cell.angle_gamma   90.00
#
_symmetry.space_group_name_H-M   'P 1'
#
loop_
_entity.id
_entity.type
_entity.pdbx_description
1 polymer ?
#
loop_
_entity_poly.entity_id
_entity_poly.type
_entity_poly.pdbx_seq_one_letter_code
_entity_poly.pdbx_strand_id
1 'polypeptide(L)'
;MAKKPVKITEVVLRDAHQSLLATRMTMDEMRPILPEMDKIPYFSVECWGGATFDSCIRFLDEAPLERLEMLFRGQNMLGYRPYADDAVQYFVQKSVANGIDVIRIFDALNDPRNLKTAIEAANKEKAHVQACISYTLSPVHNNEYFAKYAKTLEEMGADSICIKDMAGLLKPYTCAELVSELKKTVSIPVDIHSHYTAGLASMSILKGIEAGADIVDTAMSPLALGTSHMPTESLVAALQGTDYDTGLDLNQLNVVRAYFAKLREKYIANGQINPKSLGVDANTLLYQVPGGMFSNMLKQLKDAGKEDKLDEVLAEIPRVREDAGYPPLVTPTSQIVGTQAVFNVIMGERYKMVTKEFKGLVHGDYGKTPAPIKKEFSDFILKGEEPITCRFADTLAPEMDKLKAEAAKYAIQEEDVLTYAMFPQVAPKFFEKRNARMHGVDALH
;
A
#
# COMPACT_ATOMS: atom_id res chain seq x y z
N MET A 1 -32.36 15.12 9.43
CA MET A 1 -30.91 15.48 9.39
C MET A 1 -30.52 15.78 7.95
N ALA A 2 -29.53 16.62 7.69
CA ALA A 2 -29.07 16.83 6.32
C ALA A 2 -28.49 15.52 5.78
N LYS A 3 -28.82 15.15 4.51
CA LYS A 3 -28.23 14.00 3.85
C LYS A 3 -26.70 14.14 3.85
N LYS A 4 -26.00 13.07 4.16
CA LYS A 4 -24.52 13.00 4.18
C LYS A 4 -24.07 11.86 3.26
N PRO A 5 -24.12 12.06 1.92
CA PRO A 5 -23.73 11.05 0.95
C PRO A 5 -22.31 10.57 1.20
N VAL A 6 -22.08 9.27 1.17
CA VAL A 6 -20.74 8.68 1.23
C VAL A 6 -20.14 8.64 -0.17
N LYS A 7 -18.88 8.98 -0.28
CA LYS A 7 -18.11 8.92 -1.53
C LYS A 7 -17.40 7.58 -1.65
N ILE A 8 -17.22 7.11 -2.87
CA ILE A 8 -16.57 5.83 -3.17
C ILE A 8 -15.23 6.08 -3.85
N THR A 9 -14.17 5.47 -3.34
CA THR A 9 -12.94 5.21 -4.08
C THR A 9 -12.99 3.79 -4.63
N GLU A 10 -12.91 3.64 -5.95
CA GLU A 10 -12.87 2.33 -6.60
C GLU A 10 -11.42 1.86 -6.75
N VAL A 11 -11.10 0.70 -6.20
CA VAL A 11 -9.71 0.18 -6.15
C VAL A 11 -9.46 -1.02 -7.07
N VAL A 12 -10.40 -1.33 -7.96
CA VAL A 12 -10.31 -2.52 -8.84
C VAL A 12 -9.08 -2.51 -9.75
N LEU A 13 -8.64 -1.32 -10.19
CA LEU A 13 -7.50 -1.16 -11.09
C LEU A 13 -6.13 -1.19 -10.39
N ARG A 14 -6.08 -1.18 -9.07
CA ARG A 14 -4.82 -1.24 -8.33
C ARG A 14 -4.85 -2.28 -7.22
N ASP A 15 -5.49 -1.99 -6.07
CA ASP A 15 -5.36 -2.83 -4.87
C ASP A 15 -6.05 -4.18 -5.01
N ALA A 16 -7.23 -4.23 -5.62
CA ALA A 16 -7.96 -5.46 -5.81
C ALA A 16 -7.20 -6.48 -6.69
N HIS A 17 -6.71 -6.07 -7.86
CA HIS A 17 -5.95 -6.99 -8.70
C HIS A 17 -4.53 -7.26 -8.17
N GLN A 18 -3.96 -6.32 -7.40
CA GLN A 18 -2.73 -6.59 -6.67
C GLN A 18 -2.93 -7.72 -5.66
N SER A 19 -4.01 -7.67 -4.90
CA SER A 19 -4.31 -8.61 -3.82
C SER A 19 -4.71 -10.00 -4.32
N LEU A 20 -5.41 -10.09 -5.46
CA LEU A 20 -5.92 -11.35 -6.01
C LEU A 20 -5.04 -11.95 -7.11
N LEU A 21 -4.33 -11.10 -7.89
CA LEU A 21 -3.62 -11.45 -9.13
C LEU A 21 -2.13 -11.11 -9.06
N ALA A 22 -1.60 -10.72 -7.90
CA ALA A 22 -0.23 -10.23 -7.75
C ALA A 22 0.14 -9.18 -8.81
N THR A 23 -0.80 -8.28 -9.13
CA THR A 23 -0.63 -7.16 -10.09
C THR A 23 -0.35 -7.65 -11.53
N ARG A 24 -1.10 -8.63 -12.03
CA ARG A 24 -0.88 -9.21 -13.38
C ARG A 24 -1.91 -8.77 -14.41
N MET A 25 -2.88 -7.92 -14.07
CA MET A 25 -3.79 -7.33 -15.06
C MET A 25 -3.02 -6.33 -15.93
N THR A 26 -3.12 -6.48 -17.26
CA THR A 26 -2.39 -5.64 -18.22
C THR A 26 -3.15 -4.37 -18.57
N MET A 27 -2.46 -3.37 -19.15
CA MET A 27 -3.12 -2.18 -19.68
C MET A 27 -4.11 -2.48 -20.80
N ASP A 28 -3.82 -3.47 -21.65
CA ASP A 28 -4.75 -3.89 -22.71
C ASP A 28 -6.05 -4.46 -22.13
N GLU A 29 -6.00 -5.05 -20.94
CA GLU A 29 -7.17 -5.53 -20.21
C GLU A 29 -7.89 -4.44 -19.40
N MET A 30 -7.22 -3.34 -19.04
CA MET A 30 -7.83 -2.22 -18.33
C MET A 30 -8.43 -1.19 -19.28
N ARG A 31 -7.71 -0.82 -20.32
CA ARG A 31 -8.05 0.27 -21.25
C ARG A 31 -9.47 0.20 -21.82
N PRO A 32 -10.02 -0.98 -22.23
CA PRO A 32 -11.36 -1.04 -22.82
C PRO A 32 -12.49 -0.62 -21.88
N ILE A 33 -12.31 -0.75 -20.56
CA ILE A 33 -13.37 -0.43 -19.57
C ILE A 33 -13.27 0.99 -19.01
N LEU A 34 -12.12 1.67 -19.17
CA LEU A 34 -11.91 3.00 -18.61
C LEU A 34 -12.99 4.02 -19.03
N PRO A 35 -13.43 4.09 -20.31
CA PRO A 35 -14.47 5.04 -20.70
C PRO A 35 -15.82 4.82 -20.02
N GLU A 36 -16.13 3.58 -19.61
CA GLU A 36 -17.36 3.29 -18.85
C GLU A 36 -17.18 3.62 -17.37
N MET A 37 -15.99 3.39 -16.80
CA MET A 37 -15.67 3.78 -15.43
C MET A 37 -15.68 5.32 -15.25
N ASP A 38 -15.20 6.07 -16.24
CA ASP A 38 -15.16 7.53 -16.25
C ASP A 38 -16.56 8.20 -16.20
N LYS A 39 -17.59 7.47 -16.62
CA LYS A 39 -18.98 7.95 -16.52
C LYS A 39 -19.57 7.86 -15.11
N ILE A 40 -18.94 7.11 -14.22
CA ILE A 40 -19.40 6.87 -12.86
C ILE A 40 -18.75 7.92 -11.94
N PRO A 41 -19.55 8.72 -11.20
CA PRO A 41 -19.00 9.79 -10.37
C PRO A 41 -18.36 9.25 -9.07
N TYR A 42 -17.33 8.41 -9.20
CA TYR A 42 -16.48 8.03 -8.09
C TYR A 42 -15.79 9.25 -7.47
N PHE A 43 -15.41 9.17 -6.22
CA PHE A 43 -14.51 10.15 -5.62
C PHE A 43 -13.14 10.09 -6.26
N SER A 44 -12.64 8.87 -6.42
CA SER A 44 -11.41 8.57 -7.11
C SER A 44 -11.38 7.12 -7.62
N VAL A 45 -10.48 6.82 -8.54
CA VAL A 45 -10.17 5.46 -9.00
C VAL A 45 -8.70 5.21 -8.76
N GLU A 46 -8.40 4.29 -7.84
CA GLU A 46 -7.02 3.94 -7.54
C GLU A 46 -6.48 2.96 -8.59
N CYS A 47 -5.47 3.37 -9.36
CA CYS A 47 -4.94 2.61 -10.48
C CYS A 47 -3.41 2.45 -10.49
N TRP A 48 -2.69 3.05 -9.52
CA TRP A 48 -1.25 3.09 -9.49
C TRP A 48 -0.65 2.83 -8.10
N GLY A 49 0.56 2.26 -8.05
CA GLY A 49 1.30 2.04 -6.80
C GLY A 49 2.59 1.26 -7.01
N GLY A 50 3.37 1.03 -5.94
CA GLY A 50 4.69 0.41 -6.00
C GLY A 50 4.71 -0.99 -6.61
N ALA A 51 3.76 -1.85 -6.25
CA ALA A 51 3.67 -3.19 -6.83
C ALA A 51 3.24 -3.15 -8.30
N THR A 52 2.42 -2.18 -8.70
CA THR A 52 2.02 -1.95 -10.10
C THR A 52 3.24 -1.55 -10.92
N PHE A 53 4.03 -0.60 -10.44
CA PHE A 53 5.25 -0.16 -11.09
C PHE A 53 6.24 -1.31 -11.30
N ASP A 54 6.56 -2.05 -10.23
CA ASP A 54 7.47 -3.21 -10.29
C ASP A 54 6.95 -4.30 -11.25
N SER A 55 5.64 -4.56 -11.23
CA SER A 55 5.02 -5.54 -12.12
C SER A 55 5.08 -5.14 -13.60
N CYS A 56 4.87 -3.87 -13.92
CA CYS A 56 4.96 -3.36 -15.29
C CYS A 56 6.32 -3.66 -15.92
N ILE A 57 7.41 -3.34 -15.22
CA ILE A 57 8.76 -3.51 -15.78
C ILE A 57 9.31 -4.94 -15.71
N ARG A 58 8.84 -5.77 -14.73
CA ARG A 58 9.34 -7.14 -14.57
C ARG A 58 8.57 -8.18 -15.32
N PHE A 59 7.25 -8.02 -15.44
CA PHE A 59 6.35 -9.08 -15.86
C PHE A 59 5.44 -8.71 -17.04
N LEU A 60 5.05 -7.44 -17.13
CA LEU A 60 4.08 -7.01 -18.15
C LEU A 60 4.76 -6.36 -19.36
N ASP A 61 6.02 -5.93 -19.23
CA ASP A 61 6.74 -5.19 -20.29
C ASP A 61 5.98 -3.91 -20.74
N GLU A 62 5.31 -3.25 -19.78
CA GLU A 62 4.52 -2.03 -19.99
C GLU A 62 5.24 -0.81 -19.44
N ALA A 63 5.04 0.37 -20.06
CA ALA A 63 5.56 1.63 -19.54
C ALA A 63 4.84 2.00 -18.23
N PRO A 64 5.57 2.21 -17.14
CA PRO A 64 4.94 2.36 -15.83
C PRO A 64 4.01 3.55 -15.68
N LEU A 65 4.23 4.65 -16.41
CA LEU A 65 3.52 5.93 -16.24
C LEU A 65 2.25 6.08 -17.09
N GLU A 66 1.84 5.04 -17.79
CA GLU A 66 0.56 5.03 -18.52
C GLU A 66 -0.66 4.76 -17.61
N ARG A 67 -0.45 4.58 -16.27
CA ARG A 67 -1.49 4.28 -15.28
C ARG A 67 -1.65 5.43 -14.28
N LEU A 68 -2.88 5.92 -14.12
CA LEU A 68 -3.25 7.11 -13.36
C LEU A 68 -3.78 6.74 -11.95
N GLU A 69 -3.59 7.54 -10.95
CA GLU A 69 -3.80 7.51 -9.50
C GLU A 69 -2.88 6.59 -8.67
N MET A 70 -2.31 7.13 -7.57
CA MET A 70 -1.11 6.55 -6.98
C MET A 70 -1.16 6.36 -5.47
N LEU A 71 -0.91 5.11 -5.02
CA LEU A 71 -0.47 4.83 -3.67
C LEU A 71 1.04 5.08 -3.54
N PHE A 72 1.45 5.93 -2.59
CA PHE A 72 2.80 6.44 -2.43
C PHE A 72 3.36 6.17 -1.02
N ARG A 73 4.57 5.61 -0.94
CA ARG A 73 5.20 5.23 0.35
C ARG A 73 6.08 6.34 0.91
N GLY A 74 5.57 7.56 0.99
CA GLY A 74 6.31 8.69 1.55
C GLY A 74 7.74 8.78 1.01
N GLN A 75 8.74 8.82 1.89
CA GLN A 75 10.14 8.94 1.51
C GLN A 75 10.69 7.76 0.69
N ASN A 76 10.02 6.62 0.70
CA ASN A 76 10.42 5.44 -0.09
C ASN A 76 9.85 5.45 -1.51
N MET A 77 9.09 6.46 -1.89
CA MET A 77 8.40 6.56 -3.19
C MET A 77 7.59 5.27 -3.48
N LEU A 78 7.95 4.53 -4.51
CA LEU A 78 7.39 3.21 -4.83
C LEU A 78 8.36 2.06 -4.51
N GLY A 79 9.56 2.39 -4.02
CA GLY A 79 10.62 1.44 -3.68
C GLY A 79 10.60 0.94 -2.24
N TYR A 80 11.70 0.35 -1.83
CA TYR A 80 11.89 -0.27 -0.49
C TYR A 80 12.98 0.44 0.35
N ARG A 81 13.65 1.44 -0.22
CA ARG A 81 14.63 2.29 0.47
C ARG A 81 14.14 3.73 0.54
N PRO A 82 14.59 4.53 1.48
CA PRO A 82 14.44 5.97 1.43
C PRO A 82 15.22 6.58 0.26
N TYR A 83 14.67 7.63 -0.35
CA TYR A 83 15.27 8.43 -1.40
C TYR A 83 15.56 9.85 -0.91
N ALA A 84 16.44 10.57 -1.60
CA ALA A 84 16.69 11.98 -1.31
C ALA A 84 15.46 12.84 -1.65
N ASP A 85 15.33 14.00 -1.00
CA ASP A 85 14.15 14.85 -1.13
C ASP A 85 13.92 15.34 -2.56
N ASP A 86 14.98 15.62 -3.30
CA ASP A 86 14.90 16.04 -4.70
C ASP A 86 14.32 14.95 -5.62
N ALA A 87 14.61 13.69 -5.35
CA ALA A 87 14.03 12.56 -6.07
C ALA A 87 12.53 12.41 -5.75
N VAL A 88 12.13 12.54 -4.48
CA VAL A 88 10.73 12.50 -4.06
C VAL A 88 9.93 13.65 -4.69
N GLN A 89 10.46 14.87 -4.67
CA GLN A 89 9.84 16.05 -5.28
C GLN A 89 9.67 15.86 -6.79
N TYR A 90 10.70 15.40 -7.48
CA TYR A 90 10.64 15.15 -8.92
C TYR A 90 9.63 14.07 -9.28
N PHE A 91 9.55 12.99 -8.47
CA PHE A 91 8.57 11.93 -8.67
C PHE A 91 7.14 12.44 -8.55
N VAL A 92 6.83 13.21 -7.50
CA VAL A 92 5.49 13.79 -7.29
C VAL A 92 5.13 14.74 -8.44
N GLN A 93 6.06 15.64 -8.81
CA GLN A 93 5.85 16.56 -9.94
C GLN A 93 5.50 15.80 -11.23
N LYS A 94 6.27 14.76 -11.56
CA LYS A 94 6.00 13.96 -12.77
C LYS A 94 4.71 13.17 -12.70
N SER A 95 4.36 12.65 -11.53
CA SER A 95 3.07 11.97 -11.33
C SER A 95 1.89 12.88 -11.60
N VAL A 96 1.90 14.08 -11.04
CA VAL A 96 0.83 15.07 -11.26
C VAL A 96 0.79 15.55 -12.72
N ALA A 97 1.95 15.81 -13.33
CA ALA A 97 2.04 16.20 -14.73
C ALA A 97 1.51 15.12 -15.69
N ASN A 98 1.51 13.86 -15.29
CA ASN A 98 0.95 12.72 -16.02
C ASN A 98 -0.50 12.38 -15.60
N GLY A 99 -1.18 13.27 -14.86
CA GLY A 99 -2.61 13.19 -14.61
C GLY A 99 -3.02 12.56 -13.28
N ILE A 100 -2.10 12.42 -12.32
CA ILE A 100 -2.45 12.01 -10.95
C ILE A 100 -3.10 13.20 -10.21
N ASP A 101 -4.36 13.03 -9.81
CA ASP A 101 -5.11 14.05 -9.08
C ASP A 101 -5.03 13.82 -7.56
N VAL A 102 -5.02 12.56 -7.12
CA VAL A 102 -4.99 12.18 -5.70
C VAL A 102 -3.71 11.39 -5.41
N ILE A 103 -2.90 11.87 -4.49
CA ILE A 103 -1.72 11.15 -4.00
C ILE A 103 -2.02 10.61 -2.61
N ARG A 104 -2.19 9.29 -2.52
CA ARG A 104 -2.41 8.56 -1.26
C ARG A 104 -1.07 8.21 -0.64
N ILE A 105 -0.69 8.94 0.41
CA ILE A 105 0.64 8.87 1.01
C ILE A 105 0.59 8.14 2.35
N PHE A 106 1.45 7.13 2.54
CA PHE A 106 1.58 6.43 3.82
C PHE A 106 3.03 6.21 4.23
N ASP A 107 3.25 6.03 5.52
CA ASP A 107 4.50 5.53 6.08
C ASP A 107 4.28 4.24 6.86
N ALA A 108 5.21 3.29 6.73
CA ALA A 108 5.09 1.99 7.36
C ALA A 108 5.23 2.01 8.89
N LEU A 109 5.81 3.06 9.44
CA LEU A 109 5.98 3.24 10.90
C LEU A 109 5.02 4.26 11.49
N ASN A 110 4.19 4.92 10.67
CA ASN A 110 3.44 6.12 11.04
C ASN A 110 4.36 7.24 11.56
N ASP A 111 5.55 7.38 10.96
CA ASP A 111 6.45 8.50 11.25
C ASP A 111 6.12 9.68 10.31
N PRO A 112 5.50 10.77 10.81
CA PRO A 112 5.07 11.87 9.95
C PRO A 112 6.25 12.56 9.24
N ARG A 113 7.45 12.46 9.78
CA ARG A 113 8.66 13.06 9.18
C ARG A 113 8.94 12.47 7.79
N ASN A 114 8.65 11.18 7.58
CA ASN A 114 8.81 10.48 6.29
C ASN A 114 7.77 10.89 5.23
N LEU A 115 6.70 11.59 5.63
CA LEU A 115 5.65 12.05 4.71
C LEU A 115 5.85 13.51 4.28
N LYS A 116 6.70 14.25 5.01
CA LYS A 116 6.85 15.70 4.87
C LYS A 116 7.10 16.13 3.42
N THR A 117 8.16 15.64 2.81
CA THR A 117 8.55 16.04 1.44
C THR A 117 7.48 15.68 0.41
N ALA A 118 6.84 14.52 0.56
CA ALA A 118 5.79 14.07 -0.35
C ALA A 118 4.53 14.96 -0.24
N ILE A 119 4.10 15.31 0.98
CA ILE A 119 2.96 16.20 1.24
C ILE A 119 3.25 17.61 0.68
N GLU A 120 4.43 18.18 1.00
CA GLU A 120 4.82 19.50 0.52
C GLU A 120 4.89 19.55 -1.03
N ALA A 121 5.44 18.52 -1.66
CA ALA A 121 5.53 18.43 -3.11
C ALA A 121 4.13 18.30 -3.76
N ALA A 122 3.25 17.45 -3.22
CA ALA A 122 1.90 17.27 -3.73
C ALA A 122 1.07 18.56 -3.61
N ASN A 123 1.14 19.25 -2.48
CA ASN A 123 0.50 20.55 -2.28
C ASN A 123 1.02 21.62 -3.24
N LYS A 124 2.33 21.65 -3.51
CA LYS A 124 2.94 22.55 -4.48
C LYS A 124 2.40 22.32 -5.89
N GLU A 125 2.21 21.09 -6.29
CA GLU A 125 1.65 20.68 -7.58
C GLU A 125 0.10 20.73 -7.60
N LYS A 126 -0.56 21.08 -6.48
CA LYS A 126 -2.02 21.19 -6.30
C LYS A 126 -2.76 19.85 -6.46
N ALA A 127 -2.11 18.74 -6.18
CA ALA A 127 -2.77 17.44 -6.07
C ALA A 127 -3.48 17.31 -4.73
N HIS A 128 -4.55 16.53 -4.67
CA HIS A 128 -5.22 16.18 -3.42
C HIS A 128 -4.32 15.24 -2.60
N VAL A 129 -3.97 15.65 -1.41
CA VAL A 129 -3.15 14.86 -0.48
C VAL A 129 -4.06 14.03 0.42
N GLN A 130 -4.12 12.73 0.17
CA GLN A 130 -4.73 11.78 1.10
C GLN A 130 -3.66 11.11 1.95
N ALA A 131 -3.55 11.51 3.21
CA ALA A 131 -2.54 10.95 4.12
C ALA A 131 -3.10 9.77 4.92
N CYS A 132 -2.34 8.67 5.00
CA CYS A 132 -2.82 7.43 5.59
C CYS A 132 -2.32 7.19 7.00
N ILE A 133 -3.19 6.64 7.82
CA ILE A 133 -2.87 5.95 9.07
C ILE A 133 -2.63 4.48 8.73
N SER A 134 -1.43 3.95 8.86
CA SER A 134 -1.16 2.51 8.80
C SER A 134 -1.77 1.85 10.03
N TYR A 135 -3.01 1.34 9.89
CA TYR A 135 -3.78 0.78 11.00
C TYR A 135 -3.21 -0.57 11.44
N THR A 136 -3.11 -0.76 12.73
CA THR A 136 -2.64 -2.01 13.35
C THR A 136 -3.07 -2.09 14.80
N LEU A 137 -2.91 -3.26 15.42
CA LEU A 137 -3.22 -3.51 16.83
C LEU A 137 -1.93 -3.79 17.60
N SER A 138 -1.71 -3.07 18.69
CA SER A 138 -0.62 -3.31 19.65
C SER A 138 -0.90 -2.56 20.95
N PRO A 139 -0.11 -2.75 22.03
CA PRO A 139 -0.27 -2.00 23.26
C PRO A 139 -0.12 -0.48 23.11
N VAL A 140 0.53 0.01 22.06
CA VAL A 140 0.73 1.45 21.81
C VAL A 140 -0.22 2.05 20.80
N HIS A 141 -0.87 1.22 19.95
CA HIS A 141 -1.80 1.66 18.92
C HIS A 141 -3.23 1.66 19.46
N ASN A 142 -3.70 2.82 19.87
CA ASN A 142 -5.06 3.08 20.34
C ASN A 142 -5.68 4.27 19.57
N ASN A 143 -6.96 4.58 19.82
CA ASN A 143 -7.65 5.65 19.11
C ASN A 143 -7.00 7.02 19.36
N GLU A 144 -6.48 7.31 20.56
CA GLU A 144 -5.78 8.55 20.88
C GLU A 144 -4.48 8.69 20.06
N TYR A 145 -3.69 7.61 19.96
CA TYR A 145 -2.49 7.57 19.12
C TYR A 145 -2.83 7.91 17.66
N PHE A 146 -3.84 7.25 17.08
CA PHE A 146 -4.23 7.50 15.70
C PHE A 146 -4.84 8.89 15.49
N ALA A 147 -5.62 9.40 16.43
CA ALA A 147 -6.20 10.74 16.36
C ALA A 147 -5.11 11.81 16.40
N LYS A 148 -4.12 11.68 17.29
CA LYS A 148 -2.97 12.59 17.35
C LYS A 148 -2.16 12.55 16.05
N TYR A 149 -1.93 11.37 15.50
CA TYR A 149 -1.22 11.22 14.23
C TYR A 149 -2.00 11.88 13.09
N ALA A 150 -3.32 11.62 12.98
CA ALA A 150 -4.18 12.27 12.00
C ALA A 150 -4.15 13.80 12.09
N LYS A 151 -4.16 14.35 13.32
CA LYS A 151 -4.05 15.80 13.53
C LYS A 151 -2.73 16.36 13.02
N THR A 152 -1.64 15.66 13.27
CA THR A 152 -0.32 16.02 12.72
C THR A 152 -0.33 16.03 11.19
N LEU A 153 -0.97 15.03 10.55
CA LEU A 153 -1.07 14.97 9.08
C LEU A 153 -1.92 16.11 8.51
N GLU A 154 -3.04 16.46 9.16
CA GLU A 154 -3.85 17.62 8.78
C GLU A 154 -3.02 18.91 8.88
N GLU A 155 -2.27 19.10 9.97
CA GLU A 155 -1.40 20.27 10.17
C GLU A 155 -0.25 20.35 9.16
N MET A 156 0.18 19.20 8.62
CA MET A 156 1.16 19.13 7.54
C MET A 156 0.57 19.44 6.17
N GLY A 157 -0.75 19.58 6.05
CA GLY A 157 -1.44 19.95 4.81
C GLY A 157 -2.08 18.80 4.06
N ALA A 158 -2.50 17.74 4.75
CA ALA A 158 -3.34 16.70 4.17
C ALA A 158 -4.77 17.24 3.90
N ASP A 159 -5.37 16.87 2.77
CA ASP A 159 -6.73 17.20 2.38
C ASP A 159 -7.75 16.16 2.85
N SER A 160 -7.31 14.94 3.13
CA SER A 160 -8.11 13.86 3.73
C SER A 160 -7.23 12.87 4.48
N ILE A 161 -7.83 12.14 5.44
CA ILE A 161 -7.17 11.07 6.21
C ILE A 161 -7.75 9.73 5.78
N CYS A 162 -6.88 8.76 5.46
CA CYS A 162 -7.30 7.39 5.17
C CYS A 162 -6.89 6.45 6.32
N ILE A 163 -7.85 5.73 6.90
CA ILE A 163 -7.60 4.60 7.80
C ILE A 163 -7.22 3.41 6.92
N LYS A 164 -5.93 3.07 6.85
CA LYS A 164 -5.43 2.03 5.96
C LYS A 164 -5.21 0.71 6.69
N ASP A 165 -6.23 -0.15 6.65
CA ASP A 165 -6.23 -1.47 7.28
C ASP A 165 -5.85 -2.57 6.27
N MET A 166 -4.55 -2.79 6.13
CA MET A 166 -3.97 -3.73 5.16
C MET A 166 -4.20 -5.20 5.49
N ALA A 167 -4.47 -5.53 6.74
CA ALA A 167 -4.63 -6.91 7.18
C ALA A 167 -6.09 -7.28 7.51
N GLY A 168 -7.03 -6.35 7.38
CA GLY A 168 -8.45 -6.58 7.70
C GLY A 168 -8.71 -6.77 9.20
N LEU A 169 -7.98 -6.01 10.03
CA LEU A 169 -8.03 -6.11 11.51
C LEU A 169 -9.12 -5.23 12.13
N LEU A 170 -9.62 -4.27 11.37
CA LEU A 170 -10.55 -3.24 11.83
C LEU A 170 -11.93 -3.86 12.11
N LYS A 171 -12.25 -4.03 13.39
CA LYS A 171 -13.53 -4.57 13.83
C LYS A 171 -14.65 -3.52 13.74
N PRO A 172 -15.93 -3.91 13.54
CA PRO A 172 -17.02 -2.96 13.29
C PRO A 172 -17.17 -1.86 14.36
N TYR A 173 -17.19 -2.22 15.61
CA TYR A 173 -17.37 -1.25 16.70
C TYR A 173 -16.10 -0.42 16.96
N THR A 174 -14.94 -1.04 16.84
CA THR A 174 -13.65 -0.31 16.91
C THR A 174 -13.51 0.69 15.76
N CYS A 175 -14.00 0.34 14.56
CA CYS A 175 -14.08 1.26 13.43
C CYS A 175 -14.94 2.49 13.76
N ALA A 176 -16.15 2.25 14.28
CA ALA A 176 -17.04 3.35 14.68
C ALA A 176 -16.42 4.26 15.75
N GLU A 177 -15.76 3.69 16.76
CA GLU A 177 -15.07 4.44 17.80
C GLU A 177 -13.91 5.27 17.23
N LEU A 178 -13.06 4.66 16.39
CA LEU A 178 -11.93 5.35 15.75
C LEU A 178 -12.40 6.48 14.83
N VAL A 179 -13.37 6.21 13.95
CA VAL A 179 -13.93 7.24 13.06
C VAL A 179 -14.54 8.39 13.87
N SER A 180 -15.33 8.07 14.92
CA SER A 180 -15.89 9.10 15.78
C SER A 180 -14.82 9.96 16.47
N GLU A 181 -13.71 9.38 16.86
CA GLU A 181 -12.60 10.11 17.46
C GLU A 181 -11.86 10.98 16.43
N LEU A 182 -11.61 10.45 15.24
CA LEU A 182 -11.02 11.21 14.14
C LEU A 182 -11.90 12.41 13.75
N LYS A 183 -13.22 12.22 13.62
CA LYS A 183 -14.17 13.29 13.26
C LYS A 183 -14.29 14.40 14.33
N LYS A 184 -13.88 14.15 15.58
CA LYS A 184 -13.74 15.19 16.61
C LYS A 184 -12.39 15.91 16.52
N THR A 185 -11.36 15.24 16.01
CA THR A 185 -9.97 15.69 16.04
C THR A 185 -9.56 16.45 14.80
N VAL A 186 -10.00 16.00 13.60
CA VAL A 186 -9.69 16.62 12.31
C VAL A 186 -10.94 17.22 11.66
N SER A 187 -10.74 18.27 10.87
CA SER A 187 -11.81 18.93 10.10
C SER A 187 -11.97 18.41 8.67
N ILE A 188 -10.96 17.71 8.17
CA ILE A 188 -10.89 17.16 6.83
C ILE A 188 -11.62 15.81 6.72
N PRO A 189 -11.99 15.37 5.48
CA PRO A 189 -12.64 14.08 5.27
C PRO A 189 -11.86 12.89 5.80
N VAL A 190 -12.60 11.87 6.26
CA VAL A 190 -12.06 10.57 6.73
C VAL A 190 -12.49 9.49 5.76
N ASP A 191 -11.51 8.75 5.25
CA ASP A 191 -11.66 7.60 4.36
C ASP A 191 -11.38 6.28 5.11
N ILE A 192 -12.07 5.20 4.72
CA ILE A 192 -11.85 3.86 5.26
C ILE A 192 -11.43 2.92 4.14
N HIS A 193 -10.18 2.49 4.20
CA HIS A 193 -9.61 1.43 3.37
C HIS A 193 -9.40 0.18 4.23
N SER A 194 -10.12 -0.88 3.99
CA SER A 194 -9.99 -2.14 4.75
C SER A 194 -10.07 -3.36 3.86
N HIS A 195 -9.08 -4.26 3.99
CA HIS A 195 -9.07 -5.54 3.30
C HIS A 195 -10.11 -6.50 3.90
N TYR A 196 -10.64 -7.38 3.06
CA TYR A 196 -11.69 -8.33 3.45
C TYR A 196 -11.14 -9.63 4.05
N THR A 197 -9.84 -9.74 4.27
CA THR A 197 -9.14 -10.98 4.64
C THR A 197 -9.80 -11.69 5.84
N ALA A 198 -10.16 -10.96 6.88
CA ALA A 198 -10.84 -11.51 8.06
C ALA A 198 -12.37 -11.59 7.93
N GLY A 199 -12.95 -11.17 6.80
CA GLY A 199 -14.41 -11.19 6.58
C GLY A 199 -15.18 -10.06 7.26
N LEU A 200 -14.52 -9.06 7.82
CA LEU A 200 -15.13 -8.01 8.64
C LEU A 200 -15.39 -6.70 7.88
N ALA A 201 -14.72 -6.45 6.76
CA ALA A 201 -14.68 -5.13 6.12
C ALA A 201 -16.06 -4.54 5.82
N SER A 202 -17.03 -5.32 5.31
CA SER A 202 -18.38 -4.80 5.05
C SER A 202 -19.08 -4.28 6.32
N MET A 203 -18.97 -5.01 7.43
CA MET A 203 -19.55 -4.60 8.69
C MET A 203 -18.81 -3.40 9.29
N SER A 204 -17.48 -3.38 9.17
CA SER A 204 -16.63 -2.30 9.69
C SER A 204 -16.84 -1.01 8.91
N ILE A 205 -16.90 -1.08 7.59
CA ILE A 205 -17.18 0.08 6.73
C ILE A 205 -18.57 0.64 7.01
N LEU A 206 -19.61 -0.19 7.10
CA LEU A 206 -20.96 0.27 7.43
C LEU A 206 -20.99 1.00 8.77
N LYS A 207 -20.36 0.44 9.81
CA LYS A 207 -20.27 1.08 11.13
C LYS A 207 -19.44 2.37 11.12
N GLY A 208 -18.41 2.42 10.32
CA GLY A 208 -17.62 3.63 10.09
C GLY A 208 -18.42 4.74 9.39
N ILE A 209 -19.24 4.39 8.39
CA ILE A 209 -20.16 5.33 7.71
C ILE A 209 -21.15 5.90 8.70
N GLU A 210 -21.80 5.07 9.51
CA GLU A 210 -22.73 5.50 10.57
C GLU A 210 -22.05 6.44 11.59
N ALA A 211 -20.75 6.23 11.84
CA ALA A 211 -19.93 7.06 12.75
C ALA A 211 -19.42 8.36 12.09
N GLY A 212 -19.59 8.53 10.79
CA GLY A 212 -19.30 9.77 10.09
C GLY A 212 -18.15 9.73 9.10
N ALA A 213 -17.69 8.57 8.65
CA ALA A 213 -16.77 8.46 7.53
C ALA A 213 -17.35 9.12 6.27
N ASP A 214 -16.50 9.79 5.50
CA ASP A 214 -16.91 10.58 4.33
C ASP A 214 -16.64 9.84 3.02
N ILE A 215 -15.62 8.97 3.01
CA ILE A 215 -15.14 8.22 1.83
C ILE A 215 -14.92 6.77 2.27
N VAL A 216 -15.09 5.83 1.35
CA VAL A 216 -14.76 4.42 1.59
C VAL A 216 -14.20 3.77 0.33
N ASP A 217 -13.23 2.88 0.51
CA ASP A 217 -12.64 2.10 -0.56
C ASP A 217 -13.43 0.81 -0.79
N THR A 218 -13.76 0.57 -2.04
CA THR A 218 -14.47 -0.65 -2.48
C THR A 218 -13.87 -1.18 -3.78
N ALA A 219 -14.15 -2.44 -4.11
CA ALA A 219 -13.75 -3.04 -5.38
C ALA A 219 -14.95 -3.62 -6.11
N MET A 220 -14.98 -3.50 -7.44
CA MET A 220 -15.98 -4.17 -8.28
C MET A 220 -16.10 -5.64 -7.90
N SER A 221 -17.33 -6.15 -7.72
CA SER A 221 -17.62 -7.45 -7.10
C SER A 221 -16.87 -8.66 -7.69
N PRO A 222 -16.55 -8.73 -8.98
CA PRO A 222 -15.76 -9.84 -9.50
C PRO A 222 -14.33 -9.93 -8.94
N LEU A 223 -13.75 -8.80 -8.52
CA LEU A 223 -12.41 -8.72 -7.93
C LEU A 223 -12.44 -8.23 -6.47
N ALA A 224 -13.58 -8.42 -5.80
CA ALA A 224 -13.76 -8.13 -4.38
C ALA A 224 -13.62 -9.39 -3.51
N LEU A 225 -13.75 -9.21 -2.19
CA LEU A 225 -13.70 -10.25 -1.14
C LEU A 225 -12.33 -10.91 -0.96
N GLY A 226 -12.25 -11.87 -0.06
CA GLY A 226 -11.00 -12.56 0.27
C GLY A 226 -9.89 -11.58 0.68
N THR A 227 -8.76 -11.61 0.00
CA THR A 227 -7.65 -10.68 0.26
C THR A 227 -7.85 -9.27 -0.33
N SER A 228 -8.93 -9.04 -1.10
CA SER A 228 -9.30 -7.75 -1.69
C SER A 228 -10.18 -6.92 -0.74
N HIS A 229 -11.18 -6.21 -1.26
CA HIS A 229 -12.04 -5.26 -0.54
C HIS A 229 -13.50 -5.66 -0.55
N MET A 230 -14.36 -4.87 0.14
CA MET A 230 -15.79 -5.09 0.05
C MET A 230 -16.31 -4.75 -1.37
N PRO A 231 -17.38 -5.45 -1.85
CA PRO A 231 -17.93 -5.20 -3.17
C PRO A 231 -18.61 -3.82 -3.27
N THR A 232 -18.26 -3.04 -4.31
CA THR A 232 -18.81 -1.71 -4.60
C THR A 232 -20.33 -1.76 -4.75
N GLU A 233 -20.84 -2.65 -5.60
CA GLU A 233 -22.28 -2.75 -5.89
C GLU A 233 -23.09 -3.11 -4.66
N SER A 234 -22.53 -3.95 -3.78
CA SER A 234 -23.22 -4.37 -2.54
C SER A 234 -23.36 -3.21 -1.56
N LEU A 235 -22.31 -2.37 -1.43
CA LEU A 235 -22.36 -1.19 -0.57
C LEU A 235 -23.35 -0.16 -1.13
N VAL A 236 -23.27 0.14 -2.44
CA VAL A 236 -24.17 1.08 -3.10
C VAL A 236 -25.64 0.65 -2.88
N ALA A 237 -25.97 -0.62 -3.13
CA ALA A 237 -27.31 -1.15 -2.91
C ALA A 237 -27.75 -1.05 -1.43
N ALA A 238 -26.85 -1.32 -0.48
CA ALA A 238 -27.15 -1.25 0.95
C ALA A 238 -27.44 0.17 1.43
N LEU A 239 -26.84 1.18 0.79
CA LEU A 239 -27.00 2.59 1.16
C LEU A 239 -28.13 3.31 0.42
N GLN A 240 -28.69 2.72 -0.65
CA GLN A 240 -29.79 3.33 -1.40
C GLN A 240 -30.97 3.75 -0.52
N GLY A 241 -31.43 4.97 -0.69
CA GLY A 241 -32.57 5.52 0.05
C GLY A 241 -32.27 5.89 1.50
N THR A 242 -31.05 5.71 1.99
CA THR A 242 -30.61 6.18 3.31
C THR A 242 -30.04 7.60 3.25
N ASP A 243 -29.68 8.18 4.40
CA ASP A 243 -28.98 9.49 4.46
C ASP A 243 -27.55 9.40 3.90
N TYR A 244 -27.01 8.21 3.72
CA TYR A 244 -25.66 7.92 3.23
C TYR A 244 -25.62 7.51 1.75
N ASP A 245 -26.76 7.58 1.05
CA ASP A 245 -26.89 7.17 -0.35
C ASP A 245 -25.81 7.80 -1.23
N THR A 246 -25.03 6.96 -1.89
CA THR A 246 -23.88 7.39 -2.71
C THR A 246 -24.31 8.09 -3.99
N GLY A 247 -25.53 7.89 -4.45
CA GLY A 247 -26.05 8.39 -5.72
C GLY A 247 -25.50 7.65 -6.96
N LEU A 248 -24.70 6.59 -6.78
CA LEU A 248 -24.20 5.80 -7.91
C LEU A 248 -25.28 4.90 -8.51
N ASP A 249 -25.33 4.82 -9.85
CA ASP A 249 -26.29 3.99 -10.57
C ASP A 249 -25.81 2.55 -10.68
N LEU A 250 -26.57 1.61 -10.10
CA LEU A 250 -26.28 0.18 -10.17
C LEU A 250 -26.26 -0.37 -11.61
N ASN A 251 -26.99 0.23 -12.55
CA ASN A 251 -26.96 -0.21 -13.94
C ASN A 251 -25.62 0.15 -14.59
N GLN A 252 -25.07 1.33 -14.33
CA GLN A 252 -23.74 1.71 -14.79
C GLN A 252 -22.67 0.84 -14.16
N LEU A 253 -22.73 0.61 -12.84
CA LEU A 253 -21.84 -0.32 -12.14
C LEU A 253 -21.91 -1.73 -12.73
N ASN A 254 -23.10 -2.21 -13.12
CA ASN A 254 -23.25 -3.55 -13.72
C ASN A 254 -22.53 -3.68 -15.08
N VAL A 255 -22.42 -2.61 -15.87
CA VAL A 255 -21.62 -2.63 -17.12
C VAL A 255 -20.15 -2.94 -16.79
N VAL A 256 -19.58 -2.21 -15.81
CA VAL A 256 -18.20 -2.40 -15.37
C VAL A 256 -18.01 -3.78 -14.73
N ARG A 257 -18.95 -4.20 -13.88
CA ARG A 257 -18.97 -5.54 -13.26
C ARG A 257 -18.92 -6.67 -14.32
N ALA A 258 -19.75 -6.56 -15.35
CA ALA A 258 -19.83 -7.59 -16.38
C ALA A 258 -18.50 -7.75 -17.14
N TYR A 259 -17.76 -6.67 -17.32
CA TYR A 259 -16.42 -6.70 -17.90
C TYR A 259 -15.43 -7.46 -16.99
N PHE A 260 -15.32 -7.07 -15.72
CA PHE A 260 -14.41 -7.70 -14.78
C PHE A 260 -14.79 -9.15 -14.47
N ALA A 261 -16.07 -9.53 -14.58
CA ALA A 261 -16.51 -10.92 -14.44
C ALA A 261 -15.83 -11.83 -15.48
N LYS A 262 -15.76 -11.40 -16.75
CA LYS A 262 -15.07 -12.15 -17.82
C LYS A 262 -13.57 -12.26 -17.54
N LEU A 263 -12.94 -11.19 -17.05
CA LEU A 263 -11.51 -11.23 -16.68
C LEU A 263 -11.28 -12.19 -15.50
N ARG A 264 -12.14 -12.18 -14.49
CA ARG A 264 -12.05 -13.12 -13.36
C ARG A 264 -12.10 -14.57 -13.83
N GLU A 265 -13.05 -14.92 -14.70
CA GLU A 265 -13.16 -16.26 -15.28
C GLU A 265 -11.86 -16.67 -16.00
N LYS A 266 -11.29 -15.77 -16.82
CA LYS A 266 -10.00 -15.96 -17.49
C LYS A 266 -8.88 -16.25 -16.47
N TYR A 267 -8.79 -15.45 -15.39
CA TYR A 267 -7.72 -15.55 -14.41
C TYR A 267 -7.86 -16.79 -13.50
N ILE A 268 -9.08 -17.25 -13.25
CA ILE A 268 -9.32 -18.54 -12.58
C ILE A 268 -8.89 -19.69 -13.50
N ALA A 269 -9.30 -19.64 -14.77
CA ALA A 269 -9.01 -20.70 -15.73
C ALA A 269 -7.51 -20.88 -16.01
N ASN A 270 -6.72 -19.79 -16.01
CA ASN A 270 -5.28 -19.83 -16.23
C ASN A 270 -4.46 -19.98 -14.93
N GLY A 271 -5.11 -20.10 -13.76
CA GLY A 271 -4.46 -20.30 -12.47
C GLY A 271 -3.81 -19.06 -11.86
N GLN A 272 -4.03 -17.86 -12.40
CA GLN A 272 -3.50 -16.60 -11.84
C GLN A 272 -4.22 -16.19 -10.55
N ILE A 273 -5.53 -16.47 -10.46
CA ILE A 273 -6.25 -16.35 -9.18
C ILE A 273 -6.13 -17.67 -8.43
N ASN A 274 -5.51 -17.62 -7.25
CA ASN A 274 -5.52 -18.74 -6.33
C ASN A 274 -6.90 -18.79 -5.61
N PRO A 275 -7.68 -19.90 -5.73
CA PRO A 275 -8.96 -19.99 -5.05
C PRO A 275 -8.91 -19.77 -3.53
N LYS A 276 -7.77 -20.03 -2.89
CA LYS A 276 -7.57 -19.77 -1.46
C LYS A 276 -7.59 -18.27 -1.11
N SER A 277 -7.20 -17.39 -2.04
CA SER A 277 -7.26 -15.93 -1.82
C SER A 277 -8.66 -15.34 -1.91
N LEU A 278 -9.63 -16.11 -2.40
CA LEU A 278 -11.04 -15.71 -2.49
C LEU A 278 -11.82 -15.99 -1.20
N GLY A 279 -11.26 -16.78 -0.30
CA GLY A 279 -11.86 -17.13 0.99
C GLY A 279 -11.51 -16.13 2.08
N VAL A 280 -12.24 -16.28 3.22
CA VAL A 280 -11.94 -15.55 4.46
C VAL A 280 -10.97 -16.38 5.29
N ASP A 281 -9.97 -15.72 5.87
CA ASP A 281 -9.05 -16.31 6.86
C ASP A 281 -9.10 -15.53 8.18
N ALA A 282 -9.90 -16.02 9.12
CA ALA A 282 -10.05 -15.42 10.43
C ALA A 282 -8.79 -15.54 11.32
N ASN A 283 -7.81 -16.39 10.96
CA ASN A 283 -6.54 -16.48 11.68
C ASN A 283 -5.74 -15.17 11.60
N THR A 284 -6.00 -14.34 10.57
CA THR A 284 -5.42 -13.00 10.47
C THR A 284 -5.69 -12.16 11.72
N LEU A 285 -6.83 -12.34 12.38
CA LEU A 285 -7.18 -11.64 13.63
C LEU A 285 -6.31 -12.05 14.82
N LEU A 286 -5.72 -13.25 14.76
CA LEU A 286 -4.83 -13.77 15.83
C LEU A 286 -3.39 -13.34 15.60
N TYR A 287 -2.86 -13.55 14.41
CA TYR A 287 -1.44 -13.33 14.09
C TYR A 287 -1.16 -11.97 13.46
N GLN A 288 -2.20 -11.25 13.01
CA GLN A 288 -2.11 -9.92 12.37
C GLN A 288 -1.22 -9.89 11.11
N VAL A 289 -1.12 -11.02 10.42
CA VAL A 289 -0.24 -11.22 9.26
C VAL A 289 -1.01 -10.94 7.97
N PRO A 290 -0.62 -9.91 7.18
CA PRO A 290 -1.21 -9.66 5.87
C PRO A 290 -0.94 -10.82 4.89
N GLY A 291 -1.87 -11.05 3.94
CA GLY A 291 -1.78 -12.17 2.99
C GLY A 291 -0.47 -12.23 2.20
N GLY A 292 0.07 -11.09 1.79
CA GLY A 292 1.37 -11.03 1.08
C GLY A 292 2.57 -11.44 1.96
N MET A 293 2.55 -11.08 3.23
CA MET A 293 3.56 -11.54 4.20
C MET A 293 3.46 -13.04 4.41
N PHE A 294 2.26 -13.57 4.61
CA PHE A 294 2.01 -15.00 4.80
C PHE A 294 2.52 -15.85 3.64
N SER A 295 2.20 -15.44 2.40
CA SER A 295 2.65 -16.14 1.20
C SER A 295 4.19 -16.15 1.06
N ASN A 296 4.85 -15.05 1.44
CA ASN A 296 6.30 -14.95 1.40
C ASN A 296 6.96 -15.86 2.44
N MET A 297 6.42 -15.92 3.67
CA MET A 297 6.91 -16.82 4.71
C MET A 297 6.76 -18.29 4.33
N LEU A 298 5.62 -18.69 3.79
CA LEU A 298 5.41 -20.05 3.29
C LEU A 298 6.44 -20.44 2.23
N LYS A 299 6.74 -19.51 1.30
CA LYS A 299 7.77 -19.74 0.29
C LYS A 299 9.15 -19.93 0.93
N GLN A 300 9.54 -19.05 1.86
CA GLN A 300 10.83 -19.13 2.56
C GLN A 300 10.97 -20.45 3.34
N LEU A 301 9.94 -20.88 4.05
CA LEU A 301 9.92 -22.16 4.76
C LEU A 301 10.03 -23.34 3.81
N LYS A 302 9.33 -23.32 2.69
CA LYS A 302 9.41 -24.33 1.63
C LYS A 302 10.80 -24.41 1.03
N ASP A 303 11.39 -23.27 0.67
CA ASP A 303 12.74 -23.20 0.10
C ASP A 303 13.79 -23.71 1.10
N ALA A 304 13.52 -23.61 2.40
CA ALA A 304 14.37 -24.16 3.49
C ALA A 304 14.02 -25.61 3.88
N GLY A 305 12.98 -26.24 3.30
CA GLY A 305 12.52 -27.58 3.69
C GLY A 305 12.00 -27.65 5.14
N LYS A 306 11.35 -26.58 5.62
CA LYS A 306 10.89 -26.40 7.01
C LYS A 306 9.42 -25.99 7.09
N GLU A 307 8.58 -26.50 6.18
CA GLU A 307 7.14 -26.17 6.15
C GLU A 307 6.42 -26.53 7.44
N ASP A 308 6.90 -27.55 8.17
CA ASP A 308 6.41 -27.96 9.49
C ASP A 308 6.59 -26.90 10.59
N LYS A 309 7.41 -25.87 10.36
CA LYS A 309 7.72 -24.82 11.32
C LYS A 309 6.80 -23.59 11.24
N LEU A 310 5.74 -23.62 10.43
CA LEU A 310 4.88 -22.47 10.21
C LEU A 310 4.28 -21.92 11.52
N ASP A 311 3.77 -22.80 12.38
CA ASP A 311 3.14 -22.36 13.64
C ASP A 311 4.14 -21.70 14.59
N GLU A 312 5.39 -22.19 14.61
CA GLU A 312 6.48 -21.60 15.40
C GLU A 312 6.84 -20.19 14.86
N VAL A 313 6.85 -20.02 13.53
CA VAL A 313 7.09 -18.71 12.91
C VAL A 313 5.94 -17.74 13.22
N LEU A 314 4.70 -18.18 13.12
CA LEU A 314 3.54 -17.36 13.45
C LEU A 314 3.55 -16.91 14.92
N ALA A 315 3.97 -17.76 15.83
CA ALA A 315 4.14 -17.43 17.26
C ALA A 315 5.34 -16.48 17.51
N GLU A 316 6.37 -16.51 16.66
CA GLU A 316 7.55 -15.65 16.80
C GLU A 316 7.32 -14.22 16.27
N ILE A 317 6.41 -14.02 15.31
CA ILE A 317 6.12 -12.70 14.71
C ILE A 317 5.76 -11.63 15.76
N PRO A 318 4.83 -11.85 16.69
CA PRO A 318 4.50 -10.86 17.72
C PRO A 318 5.71 -10.47 18.58
N ARG A 319 6.60 -11.40 18.86
CA ARG A 319 7.81 -11.20 19.67
C ARG A 319 8.85 -10.35 18.93
N VAL A 320 9.11 -10.66 17.65
CA VAL A 320 10.00 -9.86 16.79
C VAL A 320 9.45 -8.45 16.62
N ARG A 321 8.11 -8.34 16.48
CA ARG A 321 7.42 -7.06 16.34
C ARG A 321 7.53 -6.21 17.62
N GLU A 322 7.40 -6.83 18.81
CA GLU A 322 7.63 -6.16 20.09
C GLU A 322 9.07 -5.65 20.19
N ASP A 323 10.05 -6.50 19.92
CA ASP A 323 11.47 -6.15 19.98
C ASP A 323 11.82 -4.99 19.02
N ALA A 324 11.12 -4.91 17.88
CA ALA A 324 11.27 -3.85 16.89
C ALA A 324 10.45 -2.57 17.18
N GLY A 325 9.84 -2.43 18.37
CA GLY A 325 9.07 -1.24 18.74
C GLY A 325 7.68 -1.16 18.10
N TYR A 326 7.04 -2.30 17.89
CA TYR A 326 5.66 -2.45 17.40
C TYR A 326 5.35 -1.82 16.03
N PRO A 327 6.20 -2.01 14.98
CA PRO A 327 5.88 -1.49 13.66
C PRO A 327 4.54 -2.07 13.15
N PRO A 328 3.72 -1.28 12.43
CA PRO A 328 2.62 -1.84 11.65
C PRO A 328 3.13 -2.87 10.64
N LEU A 329 2.36 -3.94 10.41
CA LEU A 329 2.73 -4.98 9.45
C LEU A 329 2.23 -4.62 8.04
N VAL A 330 2.80 -3.56 7.48
CA VAL A 330 2.60 -3.10 6.10
C VAL A 330 3.95 -3.13 5.36
N THR A 331 3.96 -3.06 4.04
CA THR A 331 5.23 -3.04 3.27
C THR A 331 6.01 -1.74 3.55
N PRO A 332 7.34 -1.79 3.86
CA PRO A 332 8.21 -2.99 3.90
C PRO A 332 8.29 -3.72 5.25
N THR A 333 7.81 -3.14 6.35
CA THR A 333 7.99 -3.64 7.72
C THR A 333 7.44 -5.05 7.92
N SER A 334 6.32 -5.40 7.26
CA SER A 334 5.78 -6.76 7.29
C SER A 334 6.77 -7.80 6.78
N GLN A 335 7.49 -7.50 5.70
CA GLN A 335 8.50 -8.42 5.16
C GLN A 335 9.74 -8.47 6.05
N ILE A 336 10.16 -7.34 6.60
CA ILE A 336 11.31 -7.26 7.51
C ILE A 336 11.07 -8.12 8.75
N VAL A 337 9.94 -7.92 9.43
CA VAL A 337 9.55 -8.67 10.63
C VAL A 337 9.33 -10.15 10.32
N GLY A 338 8.63 -10.46 9.22
CA GLY A 338 8.34 -11.83 8.81
C GLY A 338 9.60 -12.62 8.48
N THR A 339 10.51 -12.05 7.70
CA THR A 339 11.77 -12.70 7.34
C THR A 339 12.64 -12.92 8.58
N GLN A 340 12.71 -11.95 9.50
CA GLN A 340 13.46 -12.12 10.74
C GLN A 340 12.86 -13.21 11.62
N ALA A 341 11.53 -13.31 11.73
CA ALA A 341 10.86 -14.37 12.47
C ALA A 341 11.16 -15.75 11.88
N VAL A 342 11.14 -15.89 10.54
CA VAL A 342 11.51 -17.12 9.85
C VAL A 342 12.95 -17.51 10.20
N PHE A 343 13.91 -16.58 10.14
CA PHE A 343 15.32 -16.89 10.48
C PHE A 343 15.49 -17.25 11.95
N ASN A 344 14.81 -16.59 12.88
CA ASN A 344 14.86 -16.94 14.30
C ASN A 344 14.47 -18.41 14.53
N VAL A 345 13.42 -18.87 13.83
CA VAL A 345 12.94 -20.27 13.97
C VAL A 345 13.85 -21.27 13.23
N ILE A 346 14.24 -20.96 11.99
CA ILE A 346 15.08 -21.88 11.21
C ILE A 346 16.46 -22.11 11.87
N MET A 347 17.04 -21.03 12.44
CA MET A 347 18.36 -21.11 13.11
C MET A 347 18.29 -21.71 14.52
N GLY A 348 17.08 -21.92 15.07
CA GLY A 348 16.86 -22.47 16.43
C GLY A 348 17.27 -21.53 17.56
N GLU A 349 17.68 -20.31 17.25
CA GLU A 349 18.10 -19.29 18.22
C GLU A 349 17.73 -17.91 17.68
N ARG A 350 17.08 -17.08 18.54
CA ARG A 350 16.61 -15.74 18.17
C ARG A 350 17.81 -14.83 17.87
N TYR A 351 17.74 -14.14 16.71
CA TYR A 351 18.74 -13.17 16.26
C TYR A 351 20.17 -13.72 16.09
N LYS A 352 20.34 -15.05 15.99
CA LYS A 352 21.59 -15.66 15.59
C LYS A 352 22.03 -15.20 14.20
N MET A 353 21.05 -15.01 13.33
CA MET A 353 21.19 -14.36 12.03
C MET A 353 20.25 -13.15 12.00
N VAL A 354 20.81 -11.96 11.81
CA VAL A 354 20.07 -10.69 11.68
C VAL A 354 20.12 -10.26 10.22
N THR A 355 18.95 -10.01 9.62
CA THR A 355 18.89 -9.50 8.25
C THR A 355 19.35 -8.05 8.21
N LYS A 356 19.88 -7.61 7.05
CA LYS A 356 20.31 -6.22 6.84
C LYS A 356 19.14 -5.25 7.06
N GLU A 357 17.97 -5.62 6.56
CA GLU A 357 16.75 -4.82 6.66
C GLU A 357 16.26 -4.71 8.10
N PHE A 358 16.33 -5.81 8.89
CA PHE A 358 15.96 -5.75 10.30
C PHE A 358 16.96 -4.92 11.12
N LYS A 359 18.26 -5.05 10.82
CA LYS A 359 19.28 -4.17 11.42
C LYS A 359 19.00 -2.71 11.07
N GLY A 360 18.68 -2.41 9.82
CA GLY A 360 18.31 -1.05 9.38
C GLY A 360 17.06 -0.52 10.07
N LEU A 361 16.05 -1.37 10.35
CA LEU A 361 14.86 -0.99 11.11
C LEU A 361 15.23 -0.57 12.54
N VAL A 362 16.08 -1.36 13.22
CA VAL A 362 16.57 -1.05 14.58
C VAL A 362 17.48 0.18 14.59
N HIS A 363 18.25 0.39 13.53
CA HIS A 363 19.15 1.54 13.37
C HIS A 363 18.38 2.85 13.10
N GLY A 364 17.13 2.77 12.61
CA GLY A 364 16.31 3.95 12.29
C GLY A 364 16.32 4.36 10.82
N ASP A 365 16.83 3.53 9.90
CA ASP A 365 16.86 3.79 8.46
C ASP A 365 15.47 3.99 7.86
N TYR A 366 14.45 3.40 8.49
CA TYR A 366 13.04 3.49 8.05
C TYR A 366 12.24 4.56 8.78
N GLY A 367 12.83 5.22 9.79
CA GLY A 367 12.18 6.23 10.62
C GLY A 367 12.02 5.82 12.08
N LYS A 368 11.26 6.61 12.82
CA LYS A 368 10.99 6.39 14.25
C LYS A 368 9.92 5.32 14.42
N THR A 369 10.24 4.28 15.18
CA THR A 369 9.28 3.23 15.55
C THR A 369 8.18 3.75 16.49
N PRO A 370 6.96 3.16 16.46
CA PRO A 370 5.84 3.59 17.32
C PRO A 370 6.13 3.56 18.81
N ALA A 371 6.88 2.57 19.27
CA ALA A 371 7.42 2.50 20.63
C ALA A 371 8.96 2.51 20.59
N PRO A 372 9.62 3.02 21.65
CA PRO A 372 11.07 2.95 21.74
C PRO A 372 11.55 1.49 21.74
N ILE A 373 12.58 1.19 20.96
CA ILE A 373 13.31 -0.07 21.04
C ILE A 373 14.14 -0.07 22.33
N LYS A 374 14.13 -1.20 23.07
CA LYS A 374 14.92 -1.34 24.29
C LYS A 374 16.41 -1.16 24.01
N LYS A 375 17.09 -0.37 24.82
CA LYS A 375 18.50 -0.04 24.60
C LYS A 375 19.38 -1.30 24.51
N GLU A 376 19.20 -2.25 25.42
CA GLU A 376 19.96 -3.50 25.45
C GLU A 376 19.78 -4.32 24.18
N PHE A 377 18.57 -4.29 23.60
CA PHE A 377 18.27 -4.96 22.33
C PHE A 377 18.88 -4.21 21.14
N SER A 378 18.79 -2.90 21.13
CA SER A 378 19.43 -2.07 20.11
C SER A 378 20.95 -2.27 20.11
N ASP A 379 21.60 -2.20 21.27
CA ASP A 379 23.05 -2.42 21.42
C ASP A 379 23.46 -3.82 20.93
N PHE A 380 22.65 -4.85 21.22
CA PHE A 380 22.88 -6.23 20.76
C PHE A 380 22.80 -6.36 19.23
N ILE A 381 21.79 -5.74 18.58
CA ILE A 381 21.61 -5.83 17.12
C ILE A 381 22.63 -4.97 16.38
N LEU A 382 22.88 -3.76 16.87
CA LEU A 382 23.72 -2.76 16.18
C LEU A 382 25.22 -2.97 16.44
N LYS A 383 25.60 -3.72 17.48
CA LYS A 383 27.00 -4.05 17.80
C LYS A 383 27.90 -2.81 17.94
N GLY A 384 27.38 -1.76 18.57
CA GLY A 384 28.10 -0.52 18.84
C GLY A 384 27.89 0.60 17.81
N GLU A 385 27.07 0.39 16.79
CA GLU A 385 26.60 1.48 15.92
C GLU A 385 25.52 2.28 16.66
N GLU A 386 25.59 3.60 16.57
CA GLU A 386 24.56 4.47 17.18
C GLU A 386 23.33 4.58 16.28
N PRO A 387 22.10 4.45 16.82
CA PRO A 387 20.90 4.59 16.02
C PRO A 387 20.70 6.02 15.52
N ILE A 388 20.12 6.15 14.33
CA ILE A 388 19.74 7.45 13.75
C ILE A 388 18.50 7.98 14.47
N THR A 389 18.55 9.25 14.87
CA THR A 389 17.44 9.94 15.55
C THR A 389 16.76 11.00 14.66
N CYS A 390 17.45 11.48 13.61
CA CYS A 390 16.89 12.34 12.57
C CYS A 390 16.07 11.55 11.54
N ARG A 391 15.45 12.24 10.60
CA ARG A 391 14.86 11.61 9.42
C ARG A 391 16.00 11.07 8.54
N PHE A 392 15.89 9.81 8.09
CA PHE A 392 16.98 9.20 7.29
C PHE A 392 17.31 10.01 6.03
N ALA A 393 16.31 10.59 5.37
CA ALA A 393 16.54 11.42 4.19
C ALA A 393 17.41 12.65 4.45
N ASP A 394 17.47 13.15 5.69
CA ASP A 394 18.36 14.27 6.07
C ASP A 394 19.85 13.88 6.02
N THR A 395 20.14 12.57 5.96
CA THR A 395 21.52 12.05 5.78
C THR A 395 21.90 11.86 4.31
N LEU A 396 20.96 12.01 3.38
CA LEU A 396 21.17 11.80 1.95
C LEU A 396 21.50 13.11 1.24
N ALA A 397 22.52 13.07 0.41
CA ALA A 397 22.77 14.18 -0.54
C ALA A 397 21.74 14.13 -1.69
N PRO A 398 21.43 15.26 -2.33
CA PRO A 398 20.63 15.30 -3.54
C PRO A 398 21.14 14.30 -4.58
N GLU A 399 20.24 13.51 -5.18
CA GLU A 399 20.63 12.41 -6.07
C GLU A 399 20.14 12.57 -7.52
N MET A 400 19.26 13.53 -7.83
CA MET A 400 18.65 13.65 -9.16
C MET A 400 19.64 13.92 -10.30
N ASP A 401 20.65 14.75 -10.09
CA ASP A 401 21.64 15.04 -11.15
C ASP A 401 22.47 13.80 -11.49
N LYS A 402 22.86 13.04 -10.47
CA LYS A 402 23.54 11.75 -10.64
C LYS A 402 22.64 10.74 -11.36
N LEU A 403 21.39 10.60 -10.93
CA LEU A 403 20.43 9.67 -11.53
C LEU A 403 20.13 10.02 -12.99
N LYS A 404 20.02 11.31 -13.35
CA LYS A 404 19.86 11.76 -14.73
C LYS A 404 21.08 11.38 -15.58
N ALA A 405 22.28 11.57 -15.06
CA ALA A 405 23.51 11.21 -15.78
C ALA A 405 23.63 9.69 -15.99
N GLU A 406 23.30 8.89 -14.99
CA GLU A 406 23.34 7.42 -15.08
C GLU A 406 22.25 6.85 -16.03
N ALA A 407 21.06 7.43 -16.01
CA ALA A 407 19.95 7.00 -16.86
C ALA A 407 20.06 7.49 -18.31
N ALA A 408 20.88 8.52 -18.60
CA ALA A 408 20.93 9.22 -19.89
C ALA A 408 21.11 8.30 -21.11
N LYS A 409 21.85 7.20 -20.95
CA LYS A 409 22.10 6.24 -22.05
C LYS A 409 20.89 5.35 -22.39
N TYR A 410 19.86 5.32 -21.54
CA TYR A 410 18.67 4.49 -21.72
C TYR A 410 17.41 5.32 -21.90
N ALA A 411 17.39 6.52 -21.32
CA ALA A 411 16.22 7.38 -21.22
C ALA A 411 15.84 7.95 -22.60
N ILE A 412 14.56 7.85 -22.93
CA ILE A 412 13.94 8.49 -24.10
C ILE A 412 12.88 9.52 -23.68
N GLN A 413 12.51 9.53 -22.41
CA GLN A 413 11.60 10.47 -21.77
C GLN A 413 12.09 10.80 -20.36
N GLU A 414 11.63 11.91 -19.80
CA GLU A 414 12.12 12.43 -18.52
C GLU A 414 11.84 11.49 -17.34
N GLU A 415 10.72 10.76 -17.40
CA GLU A 415 10.27 9.81 -16.36
C GLU A 415 11.13 8.54 -16.28
N ASP A 416 11.89 8.22 -17.30
CA ASP A 416 12.79 7.06 -17.32
C ASP A 416 13.85 7.13 -16.22
N VAL A 417 14.22 8.34 -15.81
CA VAL A 417 15.15 8.58 -14.69
C VAL A 417 14.58 8.01 -13.39
N LEU A 418 13.27 8.16 -13.16
CA LEU A 418 12.59 7.65 -11.99
C LEU A 418 12.51 6.12 -12.02
N THR A 419 12.23 5.55 -13.21
CA THR A 419 12.25 4.09 -13.40
C THR A 419 13.63 3.51 -13.09
N TYR A 420 14.69 4.15 -13.57
CA TYR A 420 16.08 3.77 -13.27
C TYR A 420 16.39 3.92 -11.77
N ALA A 421 16.01 5.03 -11.14
CA ALA A 421 16.27 5.31 -9.73
C ALA A 421 15.68 4.24 -8.80
N MET A 422 14.46 3.80 -9.09
CA MET A 422 13.76 2.83 -8.27
C MET A 422 14.17 1.37 -8.54
N PHE A 423 14.54 1.05 -9.78
CA PHE A 423 14.83 -0.31 -10.21
C PHE A 423 16.09 -0.42 -11.07
N PRO A 424 17.26 0.04 -10.59
CA PRO A 424 18.48 0.15 -11.41
C PRO A 424 18.97 -1.18 -11.99
N GLN A 425 18.60 -2.32 -11.39
CA GLN A 425 18.99 -3.65 -11.86
C GLN A 425 18.08 -4.20 -12.97
N VAL A 426 16.85 -3.71 -13.06
CA VAL A 426 15.81 -4.24 -13.99
C VAL A 426 15.55 -3.27 -15.12
N ALA A 427 15.53 -1.97 -14.83
CA ALA A 427 15.20 -0.90 -15.77
C ALA A 427 16.05 -0.94 -17.06
N PRO A 428 17.39 -1.17 -17.05
CA PRO A 428 18.17 -1.24 -18.27
C PRO A 428 17.63 -2.27 -19.29
N LYS A 429 17.34 -3.47 -18.83
CA LYS A 429 16.77 -4.54 -19.70
C LYS A 429 15.39 -4.20 -20.23
N PHE A 430 14.56 -3.56 -19.40
CA PHE A 430 13.25 -3.07 -19.83
C PHE A 430 13.40 -1.99 -20.90
N PHE A 431 14.29 -1.00 -20.71
CA PHE A 431 14.52 0.05 -21.68
C PHE A 431 15.04 -0.46 -23.02
N GLU A 432 15.98 -1.42 -22.99
CA GLU A 432 16.49 -2.07 -24.22
C GLU A 432 15.36 -2.69 -25.02
N LYS A 433 14.50 -3.46 -24.39
CA LYS A 433 13.33 -4.10 -25.05
C LYS A 433 12.32 -3.06 -25.57
N ARG A 434 11.98 -2.05 -24.75
CA ARG A 434 11.06 -0.98 -25.16
C ARG A 434 11.60 -0.23 -26.38
N ASN A 435 12.87 0.20 -26.31
CA ASN A 435 13.50 0.96 -27.39
C ASN A 435 13.62 0.13 -28.67
N ALA A 436 13.95 -1.15 -28.55
CA ALA A 436 13.98 -2.09 -29.70
C ALA A 436 12.60 -2.19 -30.37
N ARG A 437 11.52 -2.35 -29.60
CA ARG A 437 10.16 -2.34 -30.13
C ARG A 437 9.79 -1.04 -30.84
N MET A 438 10.13 0.12 -30.23
CA MET A 438 9.85 1.44 -30.81
C MET A 438 10.58 1.68 -32.13
N HIS A 439 11.79 1.13 -32.29
CA HIS A 439 12.59 1.26 -33.50
C HIS A 439 12.36 0.11 -34.50
N GLY A 440 11.43 -0.83 -34.20
CA GLY A 440 11.15 -1.96 -35.06
C GLY A 440 12.31 -2.97 -35.19
N VAL A 441 13.21 -2.98 -34.20
CA VAL A 441 14.35 -3.91 -34.13
C VAL A 441 14.01 -5.03 -33.15
N ASP A 442 14.27 -6.27 -33.53
CA ASP A 442 14.12 -7.42 -32.61
C ASP A 442 15.21 -7.33 -31.53
N ALA A 443 14.78 -7.24 -30.26
CA ALA A 443 15.67 -7.18 -29.11
C ALA A 443 16.40 -8.52 -28.83
N LEU A 444 16.15 -9.55 -29.63
CA LEU A 444 16.72 -10.89 -29.49
C LEU A 444 17.86 -11.16 -30.47
N HIS A 445 18.22 -10.21 -31.31
CA HIS A 445 19.34 -10.31 -32.27
C HIS A 445 20.41 -9.28 -32.02
#